data_d976033372afeda8802c96cdb11137f0
#
_entry.id   d976033372afeda8802c96cdb11137f0
#
_cell.length_a   1.000
_cell.length_b   1.000
_cell.length_c   1.000
_cell.angle_alpha   90.00
_cell.angle_beta   90.00
_cell.angle_gamma   90.00
#
_symmetry.space_group_name_H-M   'P 1'
#
loop_
_entity.id
_entity.type
_entity.pdbx_description
1 polymer ?
#
loop_
_entity_poly.entity_id
_entity_poly.type
_entity_poly.pdbx_seq_one_letter_code
_entity_poly.pdbx_strand_id
1 'polypeptide(L)'
;MLKTITAFLLADAATKRLLSAHNLSEVLTEPTIVDPLKTMWSTAGFSCPANFGETPVFVGAENSRVLNVQVRERVLPAKVIKTHLETAIADAETRQGYRPGRKQIAELKEDVIMSLLPTSHIRHIDTQLMITGDYLFIGTGSARTVDVVMSQLMSLFPEDNLAFKPIAW
;
A
#
# COMPACT_ATOMS: atom_id res chain seq x y z
N MET A 1 -4.75 9.95 -16.19
CA MET A 1 -5.55 9.06 -17.07
C MET A 1 -5.32 7.63 -16.62
N LEU A 2 -6.36 6.94 -16.16
CA LEU A 2 -6.28 5.53 -15.76
C LEU A 2 -6.03 4.68 -17.01
N LYS A 3 -4.91 3.96 -17.04
CA LYS A 3 -4.53 3.11 -18.19
C LYS A 3 -5.16 1.71 -18.11
N THR A 4 -5.51 1.27 -16.91
CA THR A 4 -6.09 -0.06 -16.66
C THR A 4 -7.03 0.05 -15.47
N ILE A 5 -8.15 -0.66 -15.51
CA ILE A 5 -9.16 -0.66 -14.47
C ILE A 5 -9.52 -2.11 -14.17
N THR A 6 -9.64 -2.44 -12.89
CA THR A 6 -10.26 -3.69 -12.43
C THR A 6 -11.63 -3.36 -11.84
N ALA A 7 -12.66 -4.12 -12.19
CA ALA A 7 -14.03 -3.86 -11.77
C ALA A 7 -14.62 -5.03 -10.97
N PHE A 8 -15.42 -4.67 -9.97
CA PHE A 8 -16.16 -5.61 -9.14
C PHE A 8 -17.62 -5.18 -9.02
N LEU A 9 -18.52 -6.17 -8.94
CA LEU A 9 -19.91 -5.97 -8.55
C LEU A 9 -19.99 -6.08 -7.02
N LEU A 10 -20.72 -5.17 -6.37
CA LEU A 10 -21.09 -5.25 -4.96
C LEU A 10 -22.17 -6.33 -4.83
N ALA A 11 -21.82 -7.50 -4.30
CA ALA A 11 -22.61 -8.72 -4.48
C ALA A 11 -23.91 -8.76 -3.66
N ASP A 12 -23.99 -8.00 -2.56
CA ASP A 12 -25.15 -8.00 -1.68
C ASP A 12 -25.56 -6.61 -1.19
N ALA A 13 -26.75 -6.50 -0.62
CA ALA A 13 -27.32 -5.26 -0.12
C ALA A 13 -26.57 -4.74 1.13
N ALA A 14 -25.96 -5.62 1.94
CA ALA A 14 -25.19 -5.25 3.10
C ALA A 14 -23.92 -4.52 2.67
N THR A 15 -23.15 -5.06 1.73
CA THR A 15 -21.96 -4.43 1.13
C THR A 15 -22.29 -3.07 0.52
N LYS A 16 -23.40 -2.96 -0.23
CA LYS A 16 -23.85 -1.69 -0.84
C LYS A 16 -24.16 -0.64 0.23
N ARG A 17 -24.78 -1.03 1.33
CA ARG A 17 -25.10 -0.14 2.45
C ARG A 17 -23.83 0.32 3.18
N LEU A 18 -22.93 -0.61 3.49
CA LEU A 18 -21.66 -0.31 4.16
C LEU A 18 -20.79 0.65 3.35
N LEU A 19 -20.72 0.46 2.05
CA LEU A 19 -19.97 1.30 1.11
C LEU A 19 -20.78 2.51 0.61
N SER A 20 -21.89 2.87 1.26
CA SER A 20 -22.63 4.11 0.96
C SER A 20 -21.79 5.36 1.29
N ALA A 21 -22.12 6.49 0.66
CA ALA A 21 -21.42 7.76 0.92
C ALA A 21 -21.49 8.16 2.41
N HIS A 22 -22.65 7.97 3.03
CA HIS A 22 -22.85 8.29 4.43
C HIS A 22 -21.93 7.46 5.34
N ASN A 23 -22.00 6.13 5.27
CA ASN A 23 -21.20 5.25 6.11
C ASN A 23 -19.68 5.41 5.88
N LEU A 24 -19.26 5.52 4.61
CA LEU A 24 -17.84 5.76 4.31
C LEU A 24 -17.34 7.07 4.89
N SER A 25 -18.14 8.15 4.83
CA SER A 25 -17.75 9.46 5.38
C SER A 25 -17.76 9.47 6.93
N GLU A 26 -18.56 8.62 7.57
CA GLU A 26 -18.55 8.46 9.03
C GLU A 26 -17.35 7.65 9.52
N VAL A 27 -17.01 6.56 8.82
CA VAL A 27 -15.92 5.66 9.20
C VAL A 27 -14.55 6.24 8.81
N LEU A 28 -14.49 6.92 7.68
CA LEU A 28 -13.25 7.47 7.11
C LEU A 28 -13.27 9.00 7.13
N THR A 29 -13.20 9.57 8.31
CA THR A 29 -13.20 11.03 8.53
C THR A 29 -11.86 11.69 8.25
N GLU A 30 -10.76 10.95 8.46
CA GLU A 30 -9.38 11.42 8.27
C GLU A 30 -8.56 10.39 7.49
N PRO A 31 -7.48 10.83 6.82
CA PRO A 31 -6.54 9.91 6.19
C PRO A 31 -5.95 8.92 7.20
N THR A 32 -5.94 7.63 6.85
CA THR A 32 -5.38 6.57 7.70
C THR A 32 -3.94 6.21 7.33
N ILE A 33 -3.42 6.75 6.23
CA ILE A 33 -2.07 6.48 5.78
C ILE A 33 -1.03 7.13 6.69
N VAL A 34 -0.08 6.34 7.15
CA VAL A 34 1.08 6.77 7.94
C VAL A 34 2.37 6.32 7.27
N ASP A 35 3.48 7.00 7.60
CA ASP A 35 4.79 6.55 7.12
C ASP A 35 5.19 5.22 7.76
N PRO A 36 5.87 4.34 7.01
CA PRO A 36 6.35 3.08 7.57
C PRO A 36 7.34 3.33 8.71
N LEU A 37 7.17 2.59 9.80
CA LEU A 37 8.13 2.62 10.92
C LEU A 37 9.54 2.31 10.42
N LYS A 38 10.55 2.66 11.23
CA LYS A 38 11.97 2.49 10.86
C LYS A 38 12.35 1.06 10.47
N THR A 39 11.64 0.08 11.00
CA THR A 39 11.85 -1.36 10.74
C THR A 39 10.90 -1.93 9.68
N MET A 40 9.97 -1.13 9.17
CA MET A 40 8.97 -1.60 8.20
C MET A 40 9.32 -1.13 6.79
N TRP A 41 9.10 -2.00 5.82
CA TRP A 41 9.30 -1.72 4.41
C TRP A 41 8.20 -0.85 3.81
N SER A 42 6.97 -1.08 4.21
CA SER A 42 5.82 -0.36 3.64
C SER A 42 4.64 -0.28 4.59
N THR A 43 3.77 0.68 4.35
CA THR A 43 2.45 0.82 4.94
C THR A 43 1.44 1.10 3.83
N ALA A 44 0.17 0.78 4.10
CA ALA A 44 -0.93 1.14 3.22
C ALA A 44 -2.06 1.75 4.04
N GLY A 45 -2.82 2.64 3.44
CA GLY A 45 -3.95 3.30 4.09
C GLY A 45 -4.68 4.23 3.12
N PHE A 46 -5.77 4.81 3.59
CA PHE A 46 -6.51 5.80 2.81
C PHE A 46 -5.86 7.17 2.92
N SER A 47 -5.78 7.85 1.79
CA SER A 47 -5.37 9.26 1.68
C SER A 47 -6.44 10.05 0.94
N CYS A 48 -6.34 11.37 0.95
CA CYS A 48 -7.25 12.20 0.18
C CYS A 48 -7.03 11.98 -1.33
N PRO A 49 -8.12 11.76 -2.10
CA PRO A 49 -7.98 11.59 -3.54
C PRO A 49 -7.49 12.87 -4.19
N ALA A 50 -6.44 12.78 -5.01
CA ALA A 50 -5.87 13.93 -5.71
C ALA A 50 -6.95 14.62 -6.57
N ASN A 51 -7.00 15.95 -6.50
CA ASN A 51 -7.94 16.81 -7.22
C ASN A 51 -9.42 16.75 -6.76
N PHE A 52 -9.73 16.06 -5.66
CA PHE A 52 -11.11 15.90 -5.17
C PHE A 52 -11.34 16.48 -3.77
N GLY A 53 -10.42 17.27 -3.25
CA GLY A 53 -10.54 17.93 -1.94
C GLY A 53 -9.62 17.37 -0.86
N GLU A 54 -9.87 17.78 0.38
CA GLU A 54 -9.04 17.44 1.54
C GLU A 54 -9.61 16.30 2.39
N THR A 55 -10.71 15.70 1.95
CA THR A 55 -11.35 14.58 2.65
C THR A 55 -11.01 13.24 2.00
N PRO A 56 -10.84 12.16 2.78
CA PRO A 56 -10.54 10.84 2.22
C PRO A 56 -11.64 10.27 1.33
N VAL A 57 -12.88 10.71 1.53
CA VAL A 57 -14.03 10.31 0.72
C VAL A 57 -14.57 11.54 -0.02
N PHE A 58 -14.47 11.53 -1.35
CA PHE A 58 -15.14 12.51 -2.18
C PHE A 58 -16.48 11.94 -2.66
N VAL A 59 -17.55 12.70 -2.48
CA VAL A 59 -18.90 12.34 -2.96
C VAL A 59 -19.23 13.20 -4.15
N GLY A 60 -19.38 12.57 -5.32
CA GLY A 60 -19.70 13.22 -6.58
C GLY A 60 -21.17 13.09 -6.98
N ALA A 61 -21.45 13.36 -8.26
CA ALA A 61 -22.78 13.20 -8.83
C ALA A 61 -23.28 11.75 -8.72
N GLU A 62 -24.61 11.57 -8.70
CA GLU A 62 -25.26 10.28 -8.59
C GLU A 62 -24.77 9.42 -7.40
N ASN A 63 -24.38 10.11 -6.32
CA ASN A 63 -23.86 9.47 -5.12
C ASN A 63 -22.62 8.57 -5.40
N SER A 64 -21.84 8.92 -6.43
CA SER A 64 -20.54 8.28 -6.69
C SER A 64 -19.53 8.66 -5.58
N ARG A 65 -18.71 7.72 -5.17
CA ARG A 65 -17.67 7.90 -4.14
C ARG A 65 -16.32 7.65 -4.76
N VAL A 66 -15.40 8.59 -4.54
CA VAL A 66 -13.99 8.43 -4.94
C VAL A 66 -13.14 8.40 -3.67
N LEU A 67 -12.30 7.39 -3.57
CA LEU A 67 -11.32 7.22 -2.51
C LEU A 67 -9.94 7.01 -3.13
N ASN A 68 -8.91 7.17 -2.32
CA ASN A 68 -7.54 6.85 -2.71
C ASN A 68 -6.88 5.96 -1.66
N VAL A 69 -6.38 4.81 -2.07
CA VAL A 69 -5.48 3.99 -1.26
C VAL A 69 -4.06 4.32 -1.66
N GLN A 70 -3.27 4.78 -0.69
CA GLN A 70 -1.86 5.07 -0.86
C GLN A 70 -1.02 3.98 -0.20
N VAL A 71 -0.01 3.51 -0.92
CA VAL A 71 1.07 2.69 -0.37
C VAL A 71 2.30 3.57 -0.24
N ARG A 72 2.88 3.61 0.95
CA ARG A 72 4.18 4.24 1.22
C ARG A 72 5.20 3.15 1.42
N GLU A 73 6.19 3.09 0.54
CA GLU A 73 7.22 2.05 0.62
C GLU A 73 8.63 2.65 0.65
N ARG A 74 9.50 2.04 1.42
CA ARG A 74 10.92 2.42 1.49
C ARG A 74 11.64 1.87 0.27
N VAL A 75 12.39 2.74 -0.39
CA VAL A 75 13.17 2.39 -1.59
C VAL A 75 14.63 2.29 -1.19
N LEU A 76 15.18 1.08 -1.27
CA LEU A 76 16.58 0.81 -0.99
C LEU A 76 17.21 0.15 -2.23
N PRO A 77 17.92 0.91 -3.09
CA PRO A 77 18.50 0.38 -4.32
C PRO A 77 19.52 -0.72 -4.05
N ALA A 78 19.48 -1.79 -4.83
CA ALA A 78 20.39 -2.93 -4.68
C ALA A 78 21.88 -2.53 -4.77
N LYS A 79 22.21 -1.49 -5.56
CA LYS A 79 23.56 -0.94 -5.67
C LYS A 79 24.04 -0.35 -4.34
N VAL A 80 23.17 0.37 -3.60
CA VAL A 80 23.48 0.94 -2.30
C VAL A 80 23.76 -0.16 -1.28
N ILE A 81 22.86 -1.19 -1.23
CA ILE A 81 23.08 -2.36 -0.37
C ILE A 81 24.41 -3.03 -0.68
N LYS A 82 24.71 -3.24 -1.97
CA LYS A 82 25.94 -3.90 -2.41
C LYS A 82 27.18 -3.13 -1.95
N THR A 83 27.24 -1.83 -2.14
CA THR A 83 28.39 -1.00 -1.74
C THR A 83 28.63 -1.07 -0.23
N HIS A 84 27.59 -0.92 0.58
CA HIS A 84 27.71 -1.02 2.04
C HIS A 84 28.07 -2.42 2.51
N LEU A 85 27.55 -3.45 1.83
CA LEU A 85 27.89 -4.84 2.13
C LEU A 85 29.36 -5.14 1.83
N GLU A 86 29.91 -4.65 0.72
CA GLU A 86 31.33 -4.79 0.38
C GLU A 86 32.22 -4.17 1.47
N THR A 87 31.85 -3.00 1.99
CA THR A 87 32.55 -2.38 3.11
C THR A 87 32.47 -3.24 4.38
N ALA A 88 31.26 -3.72 4.72
CA ALA A 88 31.06 -4.56 5.91
C ALA A 88 31.86 -5.89 5.83
N ILE A 89 31.96 -6.48 4.65
CA ILE A 89 32.77 -7.68 4.40
C ILE A 89 34.27 -7.37 4.62
N ALA A 90 34.78 -6.27 4.07
CA ALA A 90 36.18 -5.86 4.24
C ALA A 90 36.52 -5.59 5.71
N ASP A 91 35.63 -4.93 6.45
CA ASP A 91 35.79 -4.67 7.88
C ASP A 91 35.78 -5.97 8.70
N ALA A 92 34.91 -6.91 8.34
CA ALA A 92 34.86 -8.23 9.00
C ALA A 92 36.14 -9.03 8.71
N GLU A 93 36.61 -9.05 7.46
CA GLU A 93 37.85 -9.70 7.07
C GLU A 93 39.07 -9.11 7.81
N THR A 94 39.14 -7.79 7.95
CA THR A 94 40.22 -7.13 8.71
C THR A 94 40.20 -7.50 10.20
N ARG A 95 38.99 -7.63 10.80
CA ARG A 95 38.86 -7.97 12.23
C ARG A 95 39.17 -9.42 12.55
N GLN A 96 38.77 -10.36 11.66
CA GLN A 96 38.90 -11.80 11.93
C GLN A 96 40.08 -12.46 11.21
N GLY A 97 40.74 -11.76 10.27
CA GLY A 97 41.91 -12.25 9.54
C GLY A 97 41.61 -13.21 8.39
N TYR A 98 40.33 -13.47 8.10
CA TYR A 98 39.91 -14.30 6.97
C TYR A 98 38.58 -13.80 6.41
N ARG A 99 38.27 -14.15 5.16
CA ARG A 99 37.06 -13.71 4.49
C ARG A 99 35.81 -14.36 5.07
N PRO A 100 34.72 -13.60 5.34
CA PRO A 100 33.46 -14.15 5.84
C PRO A 100 32.90 -15.25 4.94
N GLY A 101 32.35 -16.31 5.56
CA GLY A 101 31.64 -17.37 4.88
C GLY A 101 30.24 -16.95 4.41
N ARG A 102 29.57 -17.78 3.61
CA ARG A 102 28.25 -17.47 3.02
C ARG A 102 27.19 -17.08 4.06
N LYS A 103 27.12 -17.79 5.19
CA LYS A 103 26.17 -17.50 6.27
C LYS A 103 26.44 -16.14 6.90
N GLN A 104 27.69 -15.84 7.20
CA GLN A 104 28.12 -14.57 7.78
C GLN A 104 27.86 -13.40 6.82
N ILE A 105 28.07 -13.61 5.50
CA ILE A 105 27.74 -12.58 4.48
C ILE A 105 26.23 -12.31 4.42
N ALA A 106 25.39 -13.33 4.58
CA ALA A 106 23.93 -13.16 4.64
C ALA A 106 23.52 -12.35 5.88
N GLU A 107 24.08 -12.64 7.04
CA GLU A 107 23.86 -11.88 8.29
C GLU A 107 24.32 -10.43 8.14
N LEU A 108 25.52 -10.17 7.62
CA LEU A 108 26.02 -8.82 7.33
C LEU A 108 25.11 -8.06 6.37
N LYS A 109 24.52 -8.75 5.38
CA LYS A 109 23.58 -8.12 4.44
C LYS A 109 22.29 -7.69 5.15
N GLU A 110 21.76 -8.51 6.04
CA GLU A 110 20.57 -8.16 6.83
C GLU A 110 20.86 -6.96 7.74
N ASP A 111 22.00 -6.94 8.42
CA ASP A 111 22.45 -5.83 9.26
C ASP A 111 22.59 -4.53 8.46
N VAL A 112 23.19 -4.60 7.27
CA VAL A 112 23.32 -3.44 6.35
C VAL A 112 21.94 -2.93 5.94
N ILE A 113 21.02 -3.82 5.55
CA ILE A 113 19.65 -3.44 5.19
C ILE A 113 18.97 -2.76 6.38
N MET A 114 19.02 -3.34 7.56
CA MET A 114 18.39 -2.81 8.76
C MET A 114 18.97 -1.44 9.16
N SER A 115 20.26 -1.20 8.95
CA SER A 115 20.90 0.07 9.21
C SER A 115 20.53 1.17 8.22
N LEU A 116 20.32 0.82 6.94
CA LEU A 116 19.99 1.75 5.86
C LEU A 116 18.48 2.05 5.77
N LEU A 117 17.64 1.10 6.17
CA LEU A 117 16.19 1.19 6.03
C LEU A 117 15.61 2.47 6.65
N PRO A 118 15.97 2.88 7.89
CA PRO A 118 15.43 4.08 8.53
C PRO A 118 15.67 5.39 7.76
N THR A 119 16.75 5.46 7.01
CA THR A 119 17.17 6.66 6.25
C THR A 119 16.81 6.58 4.76
N SER A 120 16.22 5.47 4.33
CA SER A 120 15.85 5.27 2.93
C SER A 120 14.68 6.17 2.51
N HIS A 121 14.67 6.56 1.24
CA HIS A 121 13.58 7.34 0.66
C HIS A 121 12.25 6.59 0.72
N ILE A 122 11.16 7.31 1.02
CA ILE A 122 9.79 6.77 0.98
C ILE A 122 9.15 7.16 -0.36
N ARG A 123 8.73 6.17 -1.12
CA ARG A 123 7.96 6.35 -2.36
C ARG A 123 6.47 6.21 -2.05
N HIS A 124 5.67 7.12 -2.60
CA HIS A 124 4.22 7.10 -2.50
C HIS A 124 3.62 6.54 -3.79
N ILE A 125 2.72 5.58 -3.68
CA ILE A 125 2.00 4.96 -4.79
C ILE A 125 0.52 5.10 -4.51
N ASP A 126 -0.15 5.89 -5.35
CA ASP A 126 -1.58 6.17 -5.22
C ASP A 126 -2.40 5.26 -6.13
N THR A 127 -3.48 4.72 -5.61
CA THR A 127 -4.47 3.93 -6.35
C THR A 127 -5.86 4.47 -6.06
N GLN A 128 -6.43 5.15 -7.05
CA GLN A 128 -7.79 5.65 -6.95
C GLN A 128 -8.79 4.52 -7.14
N LEU A 129 -9.85 4.57 -6.38
CA LEU A 129 -11.01 3.72 -6.54
C LEU A 129 -12.29 4.56 -6.59
N MET A 130 -13.25 4.10 -7.35
CA MET A 130 -14.55 4.74 -7.50
C MET A 130 -15.66 3.72 -7.28
N ILE A 131 -16.62 4.09 -6.45
CA ILE A 131 -17.82 3.30 -6.22
C ILE A 131 -18.99 4.08 -6.80
N THR A 132 -19.72 3.49 -7.74
CA THR A 132 -20.90 4.09 -8.35
C THR A 132 -21.96 3.04 -8.63
N GLY A 133 -23.19 3.32 -8.26
CA GLY A 133 -24.26 2.31 -8.31
C GLY A 133 -23.83 1.05 -7.55
N ASP A 134 -23.86 -0.06 -8.24
CA ASP A 134 -23.51 -1.39 -7.74
C ASP A 134 -22.06 -1.82 -8.04
N TYR A 135 -21.22 -0.91 -8.53
CA TYR A 135 -19.90 -1.24 -9.03
C TYR A 135 -18.79 -0.56 -8.25
N LEU A 136 -17.69 -1.29 -8.04
CA LEU A 136 -16.41 -0.81 -7.57
C LEU A 136 -15.41 -0.87 -8.72
N PHE A 137 -14.80 0.25 -9.05
CA PHE A 137 -13.72 0.37 -10.03
C PHE A 137 -12.42 0.72 -9.32
N ILE A 138 -11.36 -0.04 -9.59
CA ILE A 138 -10.02 0.19 -9.04
C ILE A 138 -9.09 0.55 -10.18
N GLY A 139 -8.38 1.67 -10.08
CA GLY A 139 -7.51 2.24 -11.11
C GLY A 139 -6.19 1.50 -11.30
N THR A 140 -6.23 0.17 -11.35
CA THR A 140 -5.05 -0.68 -11.56
C THR A 140 -5.43 -2.00 -12.22
N GLY A 141 -4.48 -2.61 -12.95
CA GLY A 141 -4.56 -3.99 -13.45
C GLY A 141 -3.65 -4.95 -12.68
N SER A 142 -2.94 -4.47 -11.64
CA SER A 142 -2.05 -5.28 -10.82
C SER A 142 -2.85 -6.04 -9.76
N ALA A 143 -2.85 -7.37 -9.80
CA ALA A 143 -3.53 -8.21 -8.80
C ALA A 143 -3.04 -7.88 -7.38
N ARG A 144 -1.73 -7.72 -7.17
CA ARG A 144 -1.17 -7.34 -5.86
C ARG A 144 -1.72 -6.01 -5.35
N THR A 145 -1.85 -5.01 -6.22
CA THR A 145 -2.39 -3.71 -5.83
C THR A 145 -3.88 -3.79 -5.53
N VAL A 146 -4.62 -4.59 -6.31
CA VAL A 146 -6.04 -4.89 -6.04
C VAL A 146 -6.20 -5.53 -4.66
N ASP A 147 -5.38 -6.53 -4.32
CA ASP A 147 -5.42 -7.20 -3.01
C ASP A 147 -5.17 -6.22 -1.86
N VAL A 148 -4.23 -5.29 -2.02
CA VAL A 148 -4.00 -4.23 -1.02
C VAL A 148 -5.23 -3.33 -0.88
N VAL A 149 -5.82 -2.87 -1.97
CA VAL A 149 -7.03 -2.02 -1.94
C VAL A 149 -8.19 -2.76 -1.27
N MET A 150 -8.42 -4.02 -1.63
CA MET A 150 -9.49 -4.83 -1.05
C MET A 150 -9.25 -5.05 0.45
N SER A 151 -8.03 -5.33 0.86
CA SER A 151 -7.65 -5.46 2.28
C SER A 151 -7.92 -4.17 3.07
N GLN A 152 -7.61 -3.00 2.48
CA GLN A 152 -7.89 -1.71 3.11
C GLN A 152 -9.41 -1.44 3.23
N LEU A 153 -10.20 -1.78 2.20
CA LEU A 153 -11.65 -1.66 2.27
C LEU A 153 -12.26 -2.56 3.35
N MET A 154 -11.82 -3.82 3.43
CA MET A 154 -12.27 -4.76 4.44
C MET A 154 -11.89 -4.30 5.86
N SER A 155 -10.75 -3.64 6.04
CA SER A 155 -10.33 -3.13 7.34
C SER A 155 -11.19 -1.98 7.89
N LEU A 156 -11.97 -1.30 7.04
CA LEU A 156 -12.94 -0.29 7.49
C LEU A 156 -14.14 -0.89 8.23
N PHE A 157 -14.46 -2.14 7.94
CA PHE A 157 -15.63 -2.85 8.46
C PHE A 157 -15.23 -4.25 8.97
N PRO A 158 -14.45 -4.33 10.06
CA PRO A 158 -13.84 -5.58 10.53
C PRO A 158 -14.87 -6.61 11.03
N GLU A 159 -16.04 -6.15 11.46
CA GLU A 159 -17.15 -7.01 11.94
C GLU A 159 -18.06 -7.50 10.81
N ASP A 160 -17.90 -6.94 9.61
CA ASP A 160 -18.76 -7.20 8.46
C ASP A 160 -17.99 -7.92 7.33
N ASN A 161 -18.69 -8.78 6.60
CA ASN A 161 -18.15 -9.42 5.41
C ASN A 161 -18.54 -8.64 4.16
N LEU A 162 -17.60 -7.90 3.57
CA LEU A 162 -17.81 -7.26 2.28
C LEU A 162 -17.74 -8.31 1.16
N ALA A 163 -18.78 -8.38 0.34
CA ALA A 163 -18.91 -9.34 -0.75
C ALA A 163 -18.71 -8.67 -2.12
N PHE A 164 -17.64 -9.05 -2.82
CA PHE A 164 -17.29 -8.54 -4.14
C PHE A 164 -17.27 -9.66 -5.17
N LYS A 165 -17.80 -9.40 -6.36
CA LYS A 165 -17.80 -10.33 -7.47
C LYS A 165 -16.96 -9.75 -8.62
N PRO A 166 -15.86 -10.37 -9.01
CA PRO A 166 -15.04 -9.85 -10.09
C PRO A 166 -15.82 -9.86 -11.40
N ILE A 167 -15.64 -8.80 -12.19
CA ILE A 167 -16.20 -8.69 -13.54
C ILE A 167 -15.07 -9.01 -14.52
N ALA A 168 -15.23 -10.09 -15.28
CA ALA A 168 -14.35 -10.40 -16.39
C ALA A 168 -14.83 -9.63 -17.63
N TRP A 169 -13.88 -9.05 -18.37
CA TRP A 169 -14.08 -8.36 -19.63
C TRP A 169 -13.69 -9.26 -20.79
#